data_c633ffc6c522232ea8a6a97b880295ab
#
_entry.id   c633ffc6c522232ea8a6a97b880295ab
#
_cell.length_a   1.000
_cell.length_b   1.000
_cell.length_c   1.000
_cell.angle_alpha   90.00
_cell.angle_beta   90.00
_cell.angle_gamma   90.00
#
_symmetry.space_group_name_H-M   'P 1'
#
loop_
_entity.id
_entity.type
_entity.pdbx_description
1 polymer ?
#
loop_
_entity_poly.entity_id
_entity_poly.type
_entity_poly.pdbx_seq_one_letter_code
_entity_poly.pdbx_strand_id
1 'polypeptide(L)'
;MIEADRVQLLSGEPEVVLTPSNSGQGQKISRCPVCKVAVWSNYAGAGDTVRFVRVGTLDEPGQVPPDIHIFTSTKQPWVVLPRSIPAVPEYYKASDYWPKESLERRTALRSAKPAR
;
A
#
# COMPACT_ATOMS: atom_id res chain seq x y z
N MET A 1 2.18 -1.90 -3.22
CA MET A 1 3.18 -1.28 -2.32
C MET A 1 4.46 -0.99 -3.08
N ILE A 2 5.12 0.10 -2.76
CA ILE A 2 6.43 0.45 -3.31
C ILE A 2 7.24 1.20 -2.25
N GLU A 3 8.55 1.05 -2.26
CA GLU A 3 9.46 1.76 -1.39
C GLU A 3 9.37 3.27 -1.66
N ALA A 4 9.32 4.08 -0.59
CA ALA A 4 9.13 5.53 -0.72
C ALA A 4 10.27 6.22 -1.50
N ASP A 5 11.49 5.69 -1.41
CA ASP A 5 12.65 6.22 -2.13
C ASP A 5 12.60 5.96 -3.64
N ARG A 6 11.65 5.14 -4.09
CA ARG A 6 11.41 4.85 -5.52
C ARG A 6 10.23 5.67 -6.08
N VAL A 7 9.70 6.61 -5.32
CA VAL A 7 8.59 7.49 -5.75
C VAL A 7 9.10 8.92 -5.74
N GLN A 8 8.98 9.59 -6.88
CA GLN A 8 9.41 10.96 -7.06
C GLN A 8 8.21 11.88 -7.27
N LEU A 9 8.16 12.99 -6.56
CA LEU A 9 7.19 14.06 -6.83
C LEU A 9 7.69 14.89 -8.00
N LEU A 10 6.88 14.98 -9.04
CA LEU A 10 7.20 15.78 -10.23
C LEU A 10 6.69 17.21 -10.09
N SER A 11 5.55 17.40 -9.45
CA SER A 11 4.98 18.73 -9.21
C SER A 11 4.01 18.69 -8.05
N GLY A 12 3.87 19.81 -7.35
CA GLY A 12 2.97 19.93 -6.21
C GLY A 12 3.42 19.09 -5.01
N GLU A 13 2.64 19.18 -3.95
CA GLU A 13 2.85 18.42 -2.72
C GLU A 13 1.51 17.88 -2.23
N PRO A 14 1.39 16.57 -1.96
CA PRO A 14 0.14 16.01 -1.47
C PRO A 14 -0.22 16.54 -0.09
N GLU A 15 -1.51 16.65 0.16
CA GLU A 15 -2.06 16.90 1.49
C GLU A 15 -2.15 15.58 2.24
N VAL A 16 -1.50 15.51 3.42
CA VAL A 16 -1.53 14.29 4.25
C VAL A 16 -2.63 14.41 5.29
N VAL A 17 -3.55 13.45 5.28
CA VAL A 17 -4.67 13.39 6.23
C VAL A 17 -4.50 12.17 7.11
N LEU A 18 -4.35 12.36 8.42
CA LEU A 18 -4.33 11.26 9.38
C LEU A 18 -5.76 10.75 9.56
N THR A 19 -5.98 9.49 9.22
CA THR A 19 -7.31 8.87 9.19
C THR A 19 -7.34 7.70 10.18
N PRO A 20 -8.38 7.58 11.02
CA PRO A 20 -8.55 6.42 11.89
C PRO A 20 -8.61 5.12 11.11
N SER A 21 -8.09 4.04 11.70
CA SER A 21 -8.15 2.70 11.11
C SER A 21 -8.55 1.66 12.17
N ASN A 22 -8.99 0.48 11.70
CA ASN A 22 -9.43 -0.59 12.59
C ASN A 22 -8.32 -1.11 13.53
N SER A 23 -7.06 -0.93 13.16
CA SER A 23 -5.94 -1.27 14.03
C SER A 23 -5.80 -0.35 15.25
N GLY A 24 -6.47 0.80 15.25
CA GLY A 24 -6.33 1.83 16.26
C GLY A 24 -5.10 2.71 16.09
N GLN A 25 -4.20 2.38 15.17
CA GLN A 25 -2.95 3.13 14.93
C GLN A 25 -3.08 4.20 13.86
N GLY A 26 -4.17 4.18 13.09
CA GLY A 26 -4.42 5.13 12.02
C GLY A 26 -3.60 4.87 10.76
N GLN A 27 -3.88 5.68 9.75
CA GLN A 27 -3.15 5.68 8.49
C GLN A 27 -2.99 7.12 8.01
N LYS A 28 -1.89 7.40 7.35
CA LYS A 28 -1.68 8.69 6.68
C LYS A 28 -2.09 8.53 5.22
N ILE A 29 -3.12 9.24 4.80
CA ILE A 29 -3.58 9.24 3.41
C ILE A 29 -3.08 10.50 2.75
N SER A 30 -2.29 10.35 1.69
CA SER A 30 -1.83 11.45 0.85
C SER A 30 -2.81 11.70 -0.26
N ARG A 31 -3.32 12.93 -0.35
CA ARG A 31 -4.37 13.32 -1.30
C ARG A 31 -3.90 14.47 -2.17
N CYS A 32 -4.42 14.54 -3.39
CA CYS A 32 -4.28 15.73 -4.21
C CYS A 32 -4.91 16.92 -3.49
N PRO A 33 -4.20 18.05 -3.31
CA PRO A 33 -4.76 19.20 -2.58
C PRO A 33 -5.91 19.89 -3.33
N VAL A 34 -6.04 19.66 -4.63
CA VAL A 34 -7.07 20.28 -5.46
C VAL A 34 -8.33 19.42 -5.53
N CYS A 35 -8.22 18.18 -6.01
CA CYS A 35 -9.39 17.31 -6.20
C CYS A 35 -9.63 16.34 -5.04
N LYS A 36 -8.72 16.27 -4.07
CA LYS A 36 -8.81 15.41 -2.88
C LYS A 36 -8.76 13.91 -3.15
N VAL A 37 -8.45 13.49 -4.35
CA VAL A 37 -8.26 12.07 -4.67
C VAL A 37 -7.06 11.52 -3.88
N ALA A 38 -7.25 10.38 -3.22
CA ALA A 38 -6.18 9.69 -2.50
C ALA A 38 -5.21 9.05 -3.50
N VAL A 39 -3.91 9.34 -3.36
CA VAL A 39 -2.88 8.80 -4.26
C VAL A 39 -2.08 7.68 -3.61
N TRP A 40 -1.78 7.75 -2.33
CA TRP A 40 -1.19 6.65 -1.57
C TRP A 40 -1.50 6.77 -0.10
N SER A 41 -1.25 5.67 0.63
CA SER A 41 -1.35 5.63 2.09
C SER A 41 -0.05 5.13 2.70
N ASN A 42 0.24 5.59 3.92
CA ASN A 42 1.26 5.02 4.79
C ASN A 42 0.58 4.47 6.03
N TYR A 43 0.87 3.22 6.36
CA TYR A 43 0.31 2.55 7.54
C TYR A 43 1.38 2.47 8.64
N ALA A 44 0.96 2.56 9.89
CA ALA A 44 1.86 2.60 11.04
C ALA A 44 2.84 1.42 11.10
N GLY A 45 2.39 0.22 10.74
CA GLY A 45 3.25 -0.97 10.77
C GLY A 45 4.40 -0.94 9.77
N ALA A 46 4.19 -0.36 8.59
CA ALA A 46 5.22 -0.22 7.56
C ALA A 46 5.96 1.14 7.65
N GLY A 47 5.37 2.12 8.32
CA GLY A 47 5.95 3.44 8.48
C GLY A 47 6.00 4.24 7.19
N ASP A 48 6.85 5.26 7.17
CA ASP A 48 6.98 6.20 6.05
C ASP A 48 7.86 5.64 4.91
N THR A 49 8.48 4.49 5.10
CA THR A 49 9.41 3.90 4.12
C THR A 49 8.71 3.17 2.98
N VAL A 50 7.43 2.83 3.15
CA VAL A 50 6.65 2.11 2.14
C VAL A 50 5.35 2.86 1.87
N ARG A 51 5.06 3.08 0.58
CA ARG A 51 3.82 3.71 0.13
C ARG A 51 2.89 2.68 -0.50
N PHE A 52 1.63 2.72 -0.08
CA PHE A 52 0.56 1.90 -0.66
C PHE A 52 -0.14 2.72 -1.72
N VAL A 53 0.39 2.69 -2.94
CA VAL A 53 -0.09 3.50 -4.06
C VAL A 53 -1.45 3.00 -4.54
N ARG A 54 -2.37 3.93 -4.77
CA ARG A 54 -3.69 3.64 -5.35
C ARG A 54 -3.53 3.36 -6.84
N VAL A 55 -3.66 2.11 -7.24
CA VAL A 55 -3.44 1.69 -8.63
C VAL A 55 -4.35 2.42 -9.60
N GLY A 56 -5.59 2.72 -9.21
CA GLY A 56 -6.52 3.48 -10.05
C GLY A 56 -6.06 4.89 -10.42
N THR A 57 -5.04 5.43 -9.73
CA THR A 57 -4.48 6.76 -10.04
C THR A 57 -3.26 6.71 -10.98
N LEU A 58 -2.84 5.51 -11.39
CA LEU A 58 -1.76 5.35 -12.37
C LEU A 58 -2.27 5.72 -13.78
N ASP A 59 -1.34 6.10 -14.67
CA ASP A 59 -1.69 6.41 -16.06
C ASP A 59 -2.28 5.21 -16.77
N GLU A 60 -1.78 4.01 -16.49
CA GLU A 60 -2.24 2.76 -17.09
C GLU A 60 -2.54 1.71 -16.02
N PRO A 61 -3.63 1.87 -15.25
CA PRO A 61 -3.92 1.00 -14.10
C PRO A 61 -4.19 -0.44 -14.50
N GLY A 62 -4.68 -0.68 -15.73
CA GLY A 62 -4.95 -2.02 -16.22
C GLY A 62 -3.71 -2.90 -16.39
N GLN A 63 -2.51 -2.33 -16.38
CA GLN A 63 -1.25 -3.08 -16.48
C GLN A 63 -0.78 -3.61 -15.12
N VAL A 64 -1.45 -3.25 -14.03
CA VAL A 64 -1.07 -3.67 -12.67
C VAL A 64 -2.24 -4.41 -12.03
N PRO A 65 -2.50 -5.67 -12.44
CA PRO A 65 -3.55 -6.46 -11.81
C PRO A 65 -3.14 -6.85 -10.38
N PRO A 66 -4.11 -7.14 -9.51
CA PRO A 66 -3.78 -7.56 -8.14
C PRO A 66 -3.14 -8.96 -8.14
N ASP A 67 -2.15 -9.14 -7.28
CA ASP A 67 -1.50 -10.43 -7.03
C ASP A 67 -2.17 -11.21 -5.88
N ILE A 68 -2.88 -10.51 -5.01
CA ILE A 68 -3.53 -11.08 -3.84
C ILE A 68 -4.68 -10.18 -3.39
N HIS A 69 -5.76 -10.80 -2.93
CA HIS A 69 -6.87 -10.12 -2.26
C HIS A 69 -6.74 -10.33 -0.75
N ILE A 70 -6.76 -9.26 0.01
CA ILE A 70 -6.60 -9.30 1.46
C ILE A 70 -7.88 -8.81 2.16
N PHE A 71 -7.99 -9.10 3.46
CA PHE A 71 -9.16 -8.72 4.27
C PHE A 71 -10.49 -9.15 3.67
N THR A 72 -10.53 -10.35 3.09
CA THR A 72 -11.74 -10.88 2.49
C THR A 72 -12.81 -11.23 3.51
N SER A 73 -12.45 -11.35 4.80
CA SER A 73 -13.42 -11.60 5.89
C SER A 73 -14.48 -10.48 6.01
N THR A 74 -14.14 -9.27 5.58
CA THR A 74 -15.04 -8.12 5.64
C THR A 74 -15.58 -7.69 4.28
N LYS A 75 -15.32 -8.48 3.22
CA LYS A 75 -15.88 -8.17 1.92
C LYS A 75 -17.39 -8.30 1.94
N GLN A 76 -18.07 -7.55 1.08
CA GLN A 76 -19.52 -7.67 0.94
C GLN A 76 -19.88 -9.01 0.28
N PRO A 77 -21.03 -9.63 0.66
CA PRO A 77 -21.40 -10.96 0.14
C PRO A 77 -21.55 -11.03 -1.38
N TRP A 78 -21.88 -9.91 -2.02
CA TRP A 78 -22.06 -9.85 -3.47
C TRP A 78 -20.77 -9.65 -4.25
N VAL A 79 -19.63 -9.46 -3.57
CA VAL A 79 -18.32 -9.34 -4.25
C VAL A 79 -17.79 -10.72 -4.58
N VAL A 80 -17.56 -10.97 -5.87
CA VAL A 80 -17.00 -12.23 -6.38
C VAL A 80 -15.55 -12.00 -6.74
N LEU A 81 -14.65 -12.76 -6.13
CA LEU A 81 -13.22 -12.69 -6.41
C LEU A 81 -12.81 -13.78 -7.41
N PRO A 82 -11.91 -13.48 -8.37
CA PRO A 82 -11.39 -14.49 -9.28
C PRO A 82 -10.65 -15.59 -8.52
N ARG A 83 -10.96 -16.86 -8.84
CA ARG A 83 -10.30 -18.03 -8.19
C ARG A 83 -8.82 -18.15 -8.56
N SER A 84 -8.39 -17.55 -9.64
CA SER A 84 -7.00 -17.58 -10.11
C SER A 84 -6.05 -16.70 -9.28
N ILE A 85 -6.58 -15.85 -8.39
CA ILE A 85 -5.79 -14.93 -7.58
C ILE A 85 -5.94 -15.34 -6.11
N PRO A 86 -4.84 -15.50 -5.35
CA PRO A 86 -4.92 -15.82 -3.92
C PRO A 86 -5.76 -14.81 -3.15
N ALA A 87 -6.52 -15.29 -2.17
CA ALA A 87 -7.34 -14.47 -1.30
C ALA A 87 -7.15 -14.94 0.14
N VAL A 88 -6.92 -14.00 1.05
CA VAL A 88 -6.72 -14.30 2.47
C VAL A 88 -7.71 -13.50 3.32
N PRO A 89 -8.22 -14.09 4.44
CA PRO A 89 -9.25 -13.43 5.24
C PRO A 89 -8.78 -12.14 5.91
N GLU A 90 -7.51 -12.06 6.28
CA GLU A 90 -6.91 -10.89 6.92
C GLU A 90 -5.69 -10.43 6.12
N TYR A 91 -4.55 -10.25 6.77
CA TYR A 91 -3.32 -9.85 6.10
C TYR A 91 -2.46 -11.08 5.76
N TYR A 92 -1.56 -10.92 4.82
CA TYR A 92 -0.68 -11.99 4.35
C TYR A 92 0.73 -11.86 4.92
N LYS A 93 1.51 -12.93 4.82
CA LYS A 93 2.92 -12.91 5.16
C LYS A 93 3.74 -12.62 3.91
N ALA A 94 4.49 -11.51 3.92
CA ALA A 94 5.22 -11.04 2.73
C ALA A 94 6.19 -12.10 2.18
N SER A 95 6.85 -12.87 3.04
CA SER A 95 7.79 -13.92 2.61
C SER A 95 7.12 -15.04 1.79
N ASP A 96 5.80 -15.20 1.86
CA ASP A 96 5.07 -16.21 1.11
C ASP A 96 4.69 -15.75 -0.30
N TYR A 97 4.68 -14.44 -0.55
CA TYR A 97 4.15 -13.87 -1.80
C TYR A 97 5.09 -12.94 -2.53
N TRP A 98 6.00 -12.27 -1.83
CA TRP A 98 6.87 -11.27 -2.45
C TRP A 98 8.04 -11.93 -3.17
N PRO A 99 8.48 -11.35 -4.32
CA PRO A 99 9.74 -11.73 -4.94
C PRO A 99 10.92 -11.51 -4.01
N LYS A 100 11.98 -12.32 -4.20
CA LYS A 100 13.18 -12.23 -3.38
C LYS A 100 13.78 -10.82 -3.37
N GLU A 101 13.86 -10.19 -4.53
CA GLU A 101 14.40 -8.83 -4.67
C GLU A 101 13.63 -7.81 -3.85
N SER A 102 12.31 -7.94 -3.79
CA SER A 102 11.46 -7.04 -2.99
C SER A 102 11.70 -7.22 -1.49
N LEU A 103 11.87 -8.47 -1.05
CA LEU A 103 12.20 -8.77 0.34
C LEU A 103 13.58 -8.21 0.74
N GLU A 104 14.56 -8.32 -0.15
CA GLU A 104 15.89 -7.77 0.06
C GLU A 104 15.87 -6.25 0.18
N ARG A 105 15.14 -5.56 -0.70
CA ARG A 105 14.99 -4.10 -0.63
C ARG A 105 14.32 -3.67 0.67
N ARG A 106 13.29 -4.39 1.11
CA ARG A 106 12.63 -4.10 2.39
C ARG A 106 13.57 -4.25 3.56
N THR A 107 14.38 -5.30 3.58
CA THR A 107 15.39 -5.53 4.62
C THR A 107 16.42 -4.41 4.64
N ALA A 108 16.91 -4.00 3.47
CA ALA A 108 17.86 -2.90 3.35
C ALA A 108 17.29 -1.58 3.88
N LEU A 109 16.02 -1.27 3.59
CA LEU A 109 15.36 -0.07 4.10
C LEU A 109 15.23 -0.07 5.63
N ARG A 110 14.89 -1.21 6.22
CA ARG A 110 14.78 -1.35 7.68
C ARG A 110 16.13 -1.18 8.36
N SER A 111 17.20 -1.71 7.76
CA SER A 111 18.55 -1.60 8.28
C SER A 111 19.11 -0.18 8.16
N ALA A 112 18.74 0.56 7.12
CA ALA A 112 19.18 1.94 6.88
C ALA A 112 18.42 2.94 7.76
N LYS A 113 17.28 2.56 8.34
CA LYS A 113 16.50 3.46 9.20
C LYS A 113 17.24 3.70 10.49
N PRO A 114 17.45 4.99 10.89
CA PRO A 114 18.11 5.29 12.16
C PRO A 114 17.35 4.66 13.32
N ALA A 115 18.08 4.08 14.25
CA ALA A 115 17.52 3.62 15.51
C ALA A 115 16.98 4.83 16.30
N ARG A 116 15.75 4.74 16.74
CA ARG A 116 15.13 5.74 17.60
C ARG A 116 14.93 5.21 19.00
#